data_b00444f9806a96d8cadee236f4dcda83
#
_entry.id   b00444f9806a96d8cadee236f4dcda83
#
_cell.length_a   1.000
_cell.length_b   1.000
_cell.length_c   1.000
_cell.angle_alpha   90.00
_cell.angle_beta   90.00
_cell.angle_gamma   90.00
#
_symmetry.space_group_name_H-M   'P 1'
#
loop_
_entity.id
_entity.type
_entity.pdbx_description
1 polymer ?
#
loop_
_entity_poly.entity_id
_entity_poly.type
_entity_poly.pdbx_seq_one_letter_code
_entity_poly.pdbx_strand_id
1 'polypeptide(L)'
;MNLKSKKTTAGAFHGVFAALVTPMKVGGDIDCDKLGRFAERLIGQGVHGLVPLGSTGEYYALNAGERERVLRVTLEAAAGRAPVVAGTNAGSTRDVIAFSRQAEQLGCAGVMLAPPYYSLPRLDELFAHFKAVNNAIGIPIMLYNYPGRTGVDMAPDFIERLAGLKQVRYVKESTGEMPRITELLRRCGDRLGVFCGCDTISLESFVVGAVGWVGGVVNVLPASHVKLYQLAVEKKDYVAARKLFFEMLPTLELMEDGGKYTQFVKAACKLMGHDVGAPRRPLAAATTGECSQLREALKQCAEGRRA
;
A
#
# COMPACT_ATOMS: atom_id res chain seq x y z
N MET A 1 -33.58 2.35 -5.00
CA MET A 1 -32.60 1.31 -4.68
C MET A 1 -31.97 1.66 -3.34
N ASN A 2 -32.35 0.94 -2.26
CA ASN A 2 -31.96 1.29 -0.89
C ASN A 2 -30.50 0.86 -0.67
N LEU A 3 -29.58 1.79 -0.67
CA LEU A 3 -28.21 1.61 -0.20
C LEU A 3 -28.22 1.48 1.33
N LYS A 4 -28.68 0.34 1.83
CA LYS A 4 -28.45 0.00 3.23
C LYS A 4 -26.95 -0.21 3.43
N SER A 5 -26.31 0.63 4.25
CA SER A 5 -24.97 0.39 4.76
C SER A 5 -24.98 -0.98 5.45
N LYS A 6 -24.47 -2.01 4.76
CA LYS A 6 -24.23 -3.30 5.41
C LYS A 6 -23.06 -3.09 6.36
N LYS A 7 -23.28 -3.38 7.64
CA LYS A 7 -22.24 -3.45 8.69
C LYS A 7 -21.11 -4.33 8.16
N THR A 8 -19.93 -3.73 7.96
CA THR A 8 -18.69 -4.47 7.81
C THR A 8 -18.55 -5.42 8.98
N THR A 9 -18.33 -6.69 8.70
CA THR A 9 -18.03 -7.71 9.74
C THR A 9 -16.80 -7.22 10.52
N ALA A 10 -16.87 -7.29 11.84
CA ALA A 10 -15.75 -6.94 12.72
C ALA A 10 -14.47 -7.66 12.26
N GLY A 11 -13.41 -6.88 11.95
CA GLY A 11 -12.15 -7.39 11.42
C GLY A 11 -11.90 -7.10 9.91
N ALA A 12 -12.79 -6.43 9.20
CA ALA A 12 -12.57 -6.04 7.81
C ALA A 12 -11.52 -4.91 7.69
N PHE A 13 -10.58 -5.02 6.73
CA PHE A 13 -9.62 -3.95 6.45
C PHE A 13 -10.34 -2.73 5.88
N HIS A 14 -10.04 -1.57 6.42
CA HIS A 14 -10.52 -0.26 5.96
C HIS A 14 -9.56 0.84 6.42
N GLY A 15 -9.68 2.03 5.85
CA GLY A 15 -8.88 3.17 6.27
C GLY A 15 -7.52 3.25 5.56
N VAL A 16 -6.59 3.95 6.16
CA VAL A 16 -5.28 4.26 5.60
C VAL A 16 -4.25 3.20 5.99
N PHE A 17 -3.66 2.56 5.00
CA PHE A 17 -2.61 1.57 5.16
C PHE A 17 -1.29 2.12 4.61
N ALA A 18 -0.23 2.06 5.40
CA ALA A 18 1.11 2.46 4.95
C ALA A 18 1.76 1.34 4.13
N ALA A 19 2.03 1.58 2.85
CA ALA A 19 2.98 0.77 2.08
C ALA A 19 4.38 1.02 2.67
N LEU A 20 4.70 0.25 3.72
CA LEU A 20 5.81 0.50 4.63
C LEU A 20 7.17 0.45 3.91
N VAL A 21 7.98 1.50 4.07
CA VAL A 21 9.38 1.49 3.62
C VAL A 21 10.20 0.50 4.44
N THR A 22 11.24 -0.08 3.85
CA THR A 22 12.24 -0.86 4.58
C THR A 22 13.45 0.02 4.85
N PRO A 23 13.69 0.43 6.11
CA PRO A 23 14.88 1.21 6.46
C PRO A 23 16.16 0.44 6.19
N MET A 24 17.17 1.12 5.62
CA MET A 24 18.46 0.55 5.28
C MET A 24 19.58 1.28 6.01
N LYS A 25 20.60 0.52 6.44
CA LYS A 25 21.88 1.04 6.94
C LYS A 25 22.76 1.52 5.78
N VAL A 26 23.80 2.26 6.10
CA VAL A 26 24.90 2.49 5.15
C VAL A 26 25.48 1.11 4.77
N GLY A 27 25.55 0.83 3.47
CA GLY A 27 25.94 -0.50 2.98
C GLY A 27 24.75 -1.36 2.47
N GLY A 28 23.51 -1.00 2.81
CA GLY A 28 22.31 -1.63 2.26
C GLY A 28 21.72 -2.76 3.09
N ASP A 29 22.25 -3.05 4.28
CA ASP A 29 21.62 -3.96 5.24
C ASP A 29 20.34 -3.36 5.83
N ILE A 30 19.37 -4.20 6.19
CA ILE A 30 18.15 -3.75 6.84
C ILE A 30 18.46 -3.22 8.24
N ASP A 31 17.94 -2.03 8.55
CA ASP A 31 17.95 -1.44 9.89
C ASP A 31 16.68 -1.86 10.66
N CYS A 32 16.74 -3.03 11.30
CA CYS A 32 15.59 -3.60 12.01
C CYS A 32 15.11 -2.71 13.17
N ASP A 33 16.02 -2.10 13.92
CA ASP A 33 15.67 -1.24 15.05
C ASP A 33 14.92 0.01 14.57
N LYS A 34 15.39 0.58 13.46
CA LYS A 34 14.75 1.73 12.84
C LYS A 34 13.40 1.34 12.23
N LEU A 35 13.28 0.15 11.62
CA LEU A 35 12.03 -0.37 11.09
C LEU A 35 10.97 -0.49 12.20
N GLY A 36 11.31 -1.06 13.34
CA GLY A 36 10.41 -1.19 14.49
C GLY A 36 9.90 0.18 14.96
N ARG A 37 10.82 1.09 15.27
CA ARG A 37 10.45 2.46 15.69
C ARG A 37 9.64 3.23 14.66
N PHE A 38 9.95 3.04 13.38
CA PHE A 38 9.22 3.70 12.29
C PHE A 38 7.79 3.16 12.14
N ALA A 39 7.61 1.84 12.26
CA ALA A 39 6.29 1.20 12.26
C ALA A 39 5.45 1.68 13.46
N GLU A 40 6.02 1.72 14.67
CA GLU A 40 5.36 2.25 15.87
C GLU A 40 4.93 3.71 15.70
N ARG A 41 5.81 4.55 15.12
CA ARG A 41 5.45 5.94 14.81
C ARG A 41 4.21 6.02 13.93
N LEU A 42 4.14 5.25 12.86
CA LEU A 42 3.00 5.27 11.95
C LEU A 42 1.70 4.86 12.66
N ILE A 43 1.75 3.83 13.47
CA ILE A 43 0.61 3.38 14.28
C ILE A 43 0.21 4.47 15.28
N GLY A 44 1.18 5.08 15.96
CA GLY A 44 0.95 6.19 16.89
C GLY A 44 0.33 7.43 16.24
N GLN A 45 0.50 7.60 14.92
CA GLN A 45 -0.14 8.65 14.12
C GLN A 45 -1.54 8.24 13.60
N GLY A 46 -2.04 7.07 14.01
CA GLY A 46 -3.39 6.60 13.69
C GLY A 46 -3.52 5.86 12.36
N VAL A 47 -2.42 5.42 11.74
CA VAL A 47 -2.48 4.60 10.53
C VAL A 47 -3.22 3.30 10.83
N HIS A 48 -4.17 2.92 9.97
CA HIS A 48 -5.09 1.81 10.21
C HIS A 48 -4.48 0.42 9.93
N GLY A 49 -3.38 0.37 9.17
CA GLY A 49 -2.67 -0.88 8.88
C GLY A 49 -1.30 -0.65 8.24
N LEU A 50 -0.48 -1.70 8.24
CA LEU A 50 0.87 -1.69 7.67
C LEU A 50 0.96 -2.72 6.55
N VAL A 51 1.58 -2.33 5.43
CA VAL A 51 1.85 -3.22 4.27
C VAL A 51 3.36 -3.27 4.03
N PRO A 52 4.12 -4.05 4.82
CA PRO A 52 5.53 -4.30 4.55
C PRO A 52 5.70 -5.14 3.27
N LEU A 53 6.89 -5.09 2.68
CA LEU A 53 7.26 -5.88 1.49
C LEU A 53 6.41 -5.60 0.25
N GLY A 54 5.79 -4.41 0.16
CA GLY A 54 5.27 -3.88 -1.09
C GLY A 54 6.40 -3.31 -1.98
N SER A 55 6.04 -2.70 -3.11
CA SER A 55 7.01 -2.04 -4.01
C SER A 55 7.80 -0.94 -3.28
N THR A 56 7.13 -0.14 -2.46
CA THR A 56 7.75 0.89 -1.62
C THR A 56 8.69 0.30 -0.56
N GLY A 57 8.41 -0.91 -0.09
CA GLY A 57 9.25 -1.68 0.84
C GLY A 57 10.39 -2.45 0.17
N GLU A 58 10.60 -2.27 -1.12
CA GLU A 58 11.72 -2.83 -1.89
C GLU A 58 11.81 -4.37 -1.86
N TYR A 59 10.64 -5.08 -1.81
CA TYR A 59 10.61 -6.54 -1.71
C TYR A 59 11.48 -7.24 -2.77
N TYR A 60 11.57 -6.67 -3.97
CA TYR A 60 12.31 -7.19 -5.11
C TYR A 60 13.84 -7.19 -4.89
N ALA A 61 14.33 -6.42 -3.93
CA ALA A 61 15.74 -6.32 -3.58
C ALA A 61 16.10 -7.05 -2.27
N LEU A 62 15.15 -7.82 -1.69
CA LEU A 62 15.32 -8.54 -0.44
C LEU A 62 15.31 -10.05 -0.65
N ASN A 63 16.25 -10.76 -0.04
CA ASN A 63 16.24 -12.22 -0.01
C ASN A 63 15.17 -12.76 0.98
N ALA A 64 14.93 -14.07 0.97
CA ALA A 64 13.89 -14.70 1.78
C ALA A 64 14.07 -14.46 3.29
N GLY A 65 15.28 -14.58 3.80
CA GLY A 65 15.58 -14.36 5.23
C GLY A 65 15.40 -12.88 5.63
N GLU A 66 15.72 -11.94 4.75
CA GLU A 66 15.47 -10.51 4.96
C GLU A 66 13.98 -10.19 4.98
N ARG A 67 13.20 -10.79 4.07
CA ARG A 67 11.73 -10.63 4.04
C ARG A 67 11.10 -11.15 5.33
N GLU A 68 11.52 -12.30 5.82
CA GLU A 68 11.05 -12.82 7.11
C GLU A 68 11.37 -11.87 8.27
N ARG A 69 12.60 -11.35 8.35
CA ARG A 69 12.99 -10.38 9.39
C ARG A 69 12.12 -9.12 9.35
N VAL A 70 11.85 -8.58 8.16
CA VAL A 70 10.95 -7.41 8.01
C VAL A 70 9.56 -7.71 8.56
N LEU A 71 9.00 -8.89 8.27
CA LEU A 71 7.68 -9.27 8.79
C LEU A 71 7.69 -9.41 10.32
N ARG A 72 8.68 -10.10 10.89
CA ARG A 72 8.78 -10.30 12.35
C ARG A 72 8.88 -8.96 13.08
N VAL A 73 9.78 -8.07 12.65
CA VAL A 73 9.94 -6.74 13.25
C VAL A 73 8.67 -5.90 13.10
N THR A 74 8.01 -5.95 11.95
CA THR A 74 6.77 -5.19 11.73
C THR A 74 5.62 -5.71 12.59
N LEU A 75 5.49 -7.04 12.74
CA LEU A 75 4.47 -7.67 13.60
C LEU A 75 4.71 -7.37 15.07
N GLU A 76 5.96 -7.44 15.53
CA GLU A 76 6.36 -7.08 16.89
C GLU A 76 6.02 -5.61 17.20
N ALA A 77 6.41 -4.69 16.30
CA ALA A 77 6.08 -3.27 16.44
C ALA A 77 4.56 -3.02 16.40
N ALA A 78 3.82 -3.75 15.57
CA ALA A 78 2.37 -3.62 15.50
C ALA A 78 1.70 -4.10 16.79
N ALA A 79 2.21 -5.17 17.42
CA ALA A 79 1.71 -5.73 18.68
C ALA A 79 0.17 -5.87 18.72
N GLY A 80 -0.45 -6.27 17.61
CA GLY A 80 -1.90 -6.40 17.45
C GLY A 80 -2.68 -5.09 17.38
N ARG A 81 -2.03 -3.92 17.46
CA ARG A 81 -2.69 -2.60 17.39
C ARG A 81 -3.18 -2.22 16.00
N ALA A 82 -2.56 -2.78 14.98
CA ALA A 82 -2.92 -2.58 13.58
C ALA A 82 -2.66 -3.86 12.78
N PRO A 83 -3.50 -4.22 11.79
CA PRO A 83 -3.26 -5.35 10.92
C PRO A 83 -2.00 -5.15 10.09
N VAL A 84 -1.22 -6.24 9.93
CA VAL A 84 -0.08 -6.31 9.03
C VAL A 84 -0.46 -7.17 7.83
N VAL A 85 -0.44 -6.58 6.63
CA VAL A 85 -0.73 -7.24 5.36
C VAL A 85 0.59 -7.40 4.59
N ALA A 86 1.11 -8.61 4.50
CA ALA A 86 2.42 -8.89 3.92
C ALA A 86 2.40 -8.83 2.39
N GLY A 87 3.30 -8.07 1.77
CA GLY A 87 3.59 -8.23 0.34
C GLY A 87 4.33 -9.55 0.09
N THR A 88 3.71 -10.47 -0.67
CA THR A 88 4.30 -11.79 -0.92
C THR A 88 4.59 -12.04 -2.40
N ASN A 89 4.77 -10.95 -3.15
CA ASN A 89 5.06 -11.00 -4.59
C ASN A 89 6.37 -11.72 -4.90
N ALA A 90 6.35 -12.54 -5.95
CA ALA A 90 7.52 -13.22 -6.51
C ALA A 90 7.28 -13.54 -7.99
N GLY A 91 8.33 -13.94 -8.71
CA GLY A 91 8.25 -14.31 -10.12
C GLY A 91 7.63 -15.70 -10.38
N SER A 92 7.47 -16.55 -9.36
CA SER A 92 6.89 -17.90 -9.50
C SER A 92 5.74 -18.16 -8.53
N THR A 93 4.75 -18.94 -8.96
CA THR A 93 3.63 -19.38 -8.11
C THR A 93 4.12 -20.12 -6.86
N ARG A 94 5.15 -20.95 -6.99
CA ARG A 94 5.75 -21.70 -5.88
C ARG A 94 6.25 -20.77 -4.79
N ASP A 95 6.99 -19.73 -5.15
CA ASP A 95 7.60 -18.81 -4.19
C ASP A 95 6.54 -17.90 -3.57
N VAL A 96 5.52 -17.45 -4.35
CA VAL A 96 4.36 -16.71 -3.80
C VAL A 96 3.63 -17.54 -2.75
N ILE A 97 3.39 -18.84 -3.01
CA ILE A 97 2.77 -19.74 -2.02
C ILE A 97 3.65 -19.86 -0.78
N ALA A 98 4.96 -20.07 -0.94
CA ALA A 98 5.89 -20.20 0.17
C ALA A 98 5.89 -18.95 1.07
N PHE A 99 6.01 -17.76 0.48
CA PHE A 99 5.98 -16.48 1.21
C PHE A 99 4.61 -16.21 1.84
N SER A 100 3.51 -16.60 1.18
CA SER A 100 2.16 -16.39 1.71
C SER A 100 1.89 -17.30 2.91
N ARG A 101 2.31 -18.55 2.87
CA ARG A 101 2.25 -19.47 4.02
C ARG A 101 3.12 -19.00 5.17
N GLN A 102 4.32 -18.51 4.89
CA GLN A 102 5.20 -17.94 5.91
C GLN A 102 4.55 -16.72 6.58
N ALA A 103 3.96 -15.82 5.81
CA ALA A 103 3.24 -14.66 6.35
C ALA A 103 2.08 -15.07 7.26
N GLU A 104 1.28 -16.07 6.85
CA GLU A 104 0.20 -16.64 7.66
C GLU A 104 0.72 -17.25 8.96
N GLN A 105 1.77 -18.08 8.89
CA GLN A 105 2.40 -18.72 10.07
C GLN A 105 2.98 -17.71 11.05
N LEU A 106 3.48 -16.58 10.55
CA LEU A 106 3.99 -15.48 11.38
C LEU A 106 2.88 -14.65 12.04
N GLY A 107 1.61 -14.81 11.62
CA GLY A 107 0.47 -14.08 12.18
C GLY A 107 0.10 -12.80 11.42
N CYS A 108 0.50 -12.66 10.15
CA CYS A 108 0.00 -11.57 9.32
C CYS A 108 -1.51 -11.69 9.14
N ALA A 109 -2.21 -10.55 9.15
CA ALA A 109 -3.66 -10.48 9.00
C ALA A 109 -4.14 -10.74 7.56
N GLY A 110 -3.26 -10.66 6.58
CA GLY A 110 -3.51 -10.93 5.18
C GLY A 110 -2.24 -10.80 4.34
N VAL A 111 -2.38 -11.05 3.04
CA VAL A 111 -1.31 -10.90 2.06
C VAL A 111 -1.73 -9.98 0.92
N MET A 112 -0.77 -9.25 0.35
CA MET A 112 -0.96 -8.43 -0.85
C MET A 112 -0.18 -9.04 -2.01
N LEU A 113 -0.88 -9.30 -3.13
CA LEU A 113 -0.36 -10.00 -4.30
C LEU A 113 -0.56 -9.19 -5.57
N ALA A 114 0.54 -8.91 -6.28
CA ALA A 114 0.51 -8.45 -7.67
C ALA A 114 0.73 -9.63 -8.64
N PRO A 115 0.37 -9.49 -9.93
CA PRO A 115 0.77 -10.44 -10.95
C PRO A 115 2.29 -10.67 -10.97
N PRO A 116 2.77 -11.88 -11.34
CA PRO A 116 4.18 -12.08 -11.67
C PRO A 116 4.63 -11.11 -12.76
N TYR A 117 5.75 -10.42 -12.53
CA TYR A 117 6.10 -9.24 -13.32
C TYR A 117 6.99 -9.53 -14.55
N TYR A 118 7.86 -10.46 -14.58
CA TYR A 118 8.79 -10.68 -15.70
C TYR A 118 8.21 -11.58 -16.80
N SER A 119 7.47 -12.62 -16.39
CA SER A 119 6.95 -13.65 -17.30
C SER A 119 5.70 -13.25 -18.06
N LEU A 120 5.02 -12.17 -17.68
CA LEU A 120 3.80 -11.63 -18.31
C LEU A 120 2.76 -12.71 -18.60
N PRO A 121 2.24 -13.40 -17.57
CA PRO A 121 1.30 -14.51 -17.76
C PRO A 121 -0.02 -14.05 -18.40
N ARG A 122 -0.62 -14.92 -19.23
CA ARG A 122 -1.96 -14.69 -19.76
C ARG A 122 -3.01 -14.80 -18.66
N LEU A 123 -4.22 -14.29 -18.89
CA LEU A 123 -5.27 -14.22 -17.88
C LEU A 123 -5.70 -15.61 -17.34
N ASP A 124 -5.66 -16.67 -18.16
CA ASP A 124 -5.94 -18.03 -17.71
C ASP A 124 -4.84 -18.59 -16.79
N GLU A 125 -3.58 -18.33 -17.11
CA GLU A 125 -2.42 -18.69 -16.28
C GLU A 125 -2.41 -17.87 -14.98
N LEU A 126 -2.75 -16.59 -15.07
CA LEU A 126 -2.85 -15.70 -13.91
C LEU A 126 -3.99 -16.11 -12.98
N PHE A 127 -5.15 -16.53 -13.53
CA PHE A 127 -6.23 -17.08 -12.73
C PHE A 127 -5.79 -18.35 -11.98
N ALA A 128 -5.11 -19.27 -12.68
CA ALA A 128 -4.56 -20.49 -12.08
C ALA A 128 -3.55 -20.15 -10.95
N HIS A 129 -2.69 -19.15 -11.17
CA HIS A 129 -1.75 -18.64 -10.17
C HIS A 129 -2.48 -18.17 -8.89
N PHE A 130 -3.42 -17.24 -9.00
CA PHE A 130 -4.17 -16.72 -7.83
C PHE A 130 -5.00 -17.83 -7.15
N LYS A 131 -5.60 -18.73 -7.93
CA LYS A 131 -6.34 -19.88 -7.40
C LYS A 131 -5.43 -20.83 -6.58
N ALA A 132 -4.20 -21.07 -7.05
CA ALA A 132 -3.24 -21.89 -6.32
C ALA A 132 -2.84 -21.24 -4.98
N VAL A 133 -2.60 -19.93 -4.96
CA VAL A 133 -2.31 -19.20 -3.71
C VAL A 133 -3.53 -19.19 -2.78
N ASN A 134 -4.74 -18.92 -3.31
CA ASN A 134 -5.99 -18.94 -2.55
C ASN A 134 -6.20 -20.29 -1.84
N ASN A 135 -5.86 -21.41 -2.49
CA ASN A 135 -6.03 -22.74 -1.93
C ASN A 135 -4.93 -23.12 -0.92
N ALA A 136 -3.83 -22.35 -0.89
CA ALA A 136 -2.66 -22.64 -0.06
C ALA A 136 -2.67 -21.96 1.31
N ILE A 137 -3.53 -20.93 1.52
CA ILE A 137 -3.61 -20.12 2.73
C ILE A 137 -5.06 -19.93 3.18
N GLY A 138 -5.25 -19.60 4.47
CA GLY A 138 -6.55 -19.31 5.09
C GLY A 138 -6.82 -17.84 5.33
N ILE A 139 -5.83 -16.97 5.16
CA ILE A 139 -5.93 -15.52 5.40
C ILE A 139 -6.34 -14.74 4.15
N PRO A 140 -6.92 -13.52 4.30
CA PRO A 140 -7.34 -12.69 3.18
C PRO A 140 -6.23 -12.34 2.19
N ILE A 141 -6.59 -12.32 0.90
CA ILE A 141 -5.77 -11.82 -0.19
C ILE A 141 -6.27 -10.44 -0.61
N MET A 142 -5.38 -9.46 -0.65
CA MET A 142 -5.54 -8.19 -1.34
C MET A 142 -4.85 -8.29 -2.69
N LEU A 143 -5.62 -8.30 -3.77
CA LEU A 143 -5.06 -8.19 -5.12
C LEU A 143 -4.37 -6.83 -5.27
N TYR A 144 -3.28 -6.76 -6.01
CA TYR A 144 -2.61 -5.51 -6.32
C TYR A 144 -2.49 -5.33 -7.82
N ASN A 145 -3.31 -4.45 -8.38
CA ASN A 145 -3.28 -4.09 -9.79
C ASN A 145 -2.43 -2.85 -10.02
N TYR A 146 -1.27 -3.03 -10.65
CA TYR A 146 -0.37 -1.95 -11.04
C TYR A 146 0.35 -2.29 -12.36
N PRO A 147 -0.35 -2.16 -13.51
CA PRO A 147 0.19 -2.54 -14.82
C PRO A 147 1.50 -1.86 -15.17
N GLY A 148 1.69 -0.60 -14.77
CA GLY A 148 2.92 0.15 -14.98
C GLY A 148 4.19 -0.47 -14.37
N ARG A 149 4.04 -1.39 -13.42
CA ARG A 149 5.17 -2.13 -12.82
C ARG A 149 5.18 -3.61 -13.15
N THR A 150 4.03 -4.21 -13.31
CA THR A 150 3.92 -5.66 -13.54
C THR A 150 3.89 -6.01 -15.02
N GLY A 151 3.55 -5.06 -15.91
CA GLY A 151 3.31 -5.31 -17.33
C GLY A 151 2.03 -6.12 -17.59
N VAL A 152 1.26 -6.45 -16.55
CA VAL A 152 0.00 -7.21 -16.64
C VAL A 152 -1.11 -6.38 -16.03
N ASP A 153 -2.17 -6.16 -16.80
CA ASP A 153 -3.37 -5.46 -16.33
C ASP A 153 -4.47 -6.46 -15.95
N MET A 154 -4.96 -6.35 -14.73
CA MET A 154 -6.15 -7.06 -14.27
C MET A 154 -7.36 -6.15 -14.45
N ALA A 155 -8.01 -6.21 -15.62
CA ALA A 155 -9.22 -5.45 -15.90
C ALA A 155 -10.34 -5.79 -14.89
N PRO A 156 -11.34 -4.90 -14.69
CA PRO A 156 -12.39 -5.09 -13.68
C PRO A 156 -13.18 -6.40 -13.79
N ASP A 157 -13.44 -6.90 -14.98
CA ASP A 157 -14.10 -8.18 -15.22
C ASP A 157 -13.23 -9.38 -14.76
N PHE A 158 -11.93 -9.31 -14.97
CA PHE A 158 -11.00 -10.31 -14.48
C PHE A 158 -10.87 -10.27 -12.95
N ILE A 159 -10.83 -9.09 -12.33
CA ILE A 159 -10.85 -8.93 -10.87
C ILE A 159 -12.16 -9.48 -10.29
N GLU A 160 -13.31 -9.23 -10.93
CA GLU A 160 -14.60 -9.79 -10.54
C GLU A 160 -14.57 -11.32 -10.54
N ARG A 161 -13.96 -11.95 -11.57
CA ARG A 161 -13.75 -13.39 -11.61
C ARG A 161 -12.89 -13.88 -10.45
N LEU A 162 -11.80 -13.17 -10.11
CA LEU A 162 -10.95 -13.49 -8.97
C LEU A 162 -11.67 -13.32 -7.62
N ALA A 163 -12.58 -12.35 -7.50
CA ALA A 163 -13.41 -12.15 -6.31
C ALA A 163 -14.36 -13.33 -5.99
N GLY A 164 -14.51 -14.29 -6.90
CA GLY A 164 -15.14 -15.58 -6.65
C GLY A 164 -14.29 -16.54 -5.82
N LEU A 165 -13.00 -16.30 -5.66
CA LEU A 165 -12.10 -17.10 -4.83
C LEU A 165 -12.28 -16.74 -3.35
N LYS A 166 -12.31 -17.74 -2.47
CA LYS A 166 -12.70 -17.60 -1.05
C LYS A 166 -11.85 -16.58 -0.29
N GLN A 167 -10.53 -16.55 -0.52
CA GLN A 167 -9.62 -15.68 0.22
C GLN A 167 -9.41 -14.31 -0.43
N VAL A 168 -9.83 -14.11 -1.69
CA VAL A 168 -9.77 -12.81 -2.36
C VAL A 168 -10.86 -11.91 -1.78
N ARG A 169 -10.44 -10.96 -0.94
CA ARG A 169 -11.35 -10.07 -0.20
C ARG A 169 -11.14 -8.60 -0.50
N TYR A 170 -9.97 -8.24 -1.03
CA TYR A 170 -9.60 -6.85 -1.28
C TYR A 170 -8.89 -6.71 -2.62
N VAL A 171 -8.93 -5.50 -3.15
CA VAL A 171 -8.09 -5.07 -4.25
C VAL A 171 -7.49 -3.70 -3.94
N LYS A 172 -6.18 -3.55 -4.16
CA LYS A 172 -5.50 -2.27 -4.30
C LYS A 172 -5.43 -1.94 -5.78
N GLU A 173 -6.19 -0.94 -6.22
CA GLU A 173 -6.21 -0.46 -7.60
C GLU A 173 -5.27 0.74 -7.76
N SER A 174 -4.23 0.60 -8.60
CA SER A 174 -3.15 1.58 -8.74
C SER A 174 -2.89 1.99 -10.19
N THR A 175 -3.89 1.90 -11.07
CA THR A 175 -3.77 2.44 -12.43
C THR A 175 -3.81 3.96 -12.48
N GLY A 176 -4.40 4.62 -11.47
CA GLY A 176 -4.69 6.05 -11.49
C GLY A 176 -5.99 6.40 -12.22
N GLU A 177 -6.74 5.40 -12.69
CA GLU A 177 -7.97 5.58 -13.47
C GLU A 177 -9.22 5.50 -12.57
N MET A 178 -9.83 6.64 -12.23
CA MET A 178 -11.06 6.69 -11.44
C MET A 178 -12.21 5.81 -11.98
N PRO A 179 -12.44 5.72 -13.31
CA PRO A 179 -13.46 4.80 -13.85
C PRO A 179 -13.30 3.35 -13.40
N ARG A 180 -12.07 2.88 -13.20
CA ARG A 180 -11.80 1.50 -12.71
C ARG A 180 -12.24 1.30 -11.27
N ILE A 181 -11.96 2.26 -10.38
CA ILE A 181 -12.46 2.24 -8.99
C ILE A 181 -13.98 2.15 -8.99
N THR A 182 -14.64 3.02 -9.76
CA THR A 182 -16.11 3.05 -9.87
C THR A 182 -16.67 1.73 -10.41
N GLU A 183 -16.04 1.15 -11.44
CA GLU A 183 -16.49 -0.10 -12.03
C GLU A 183 -16.29 -1.30 -11.08
N LEU A 184 -15.16 -1.37 -10.36
CA LEU A 184 -14.92 -2.40 -9.35
C LEU A 184 -15.95 -2.32 -8.22
N LEU A 185 -16.26 -1.14 -7.73
CA LEU A 185 -17.29 -0.94 -6.69
C LEU A 185 -18.68 -1.37 -7.20
N ARG A 186 -19.02 -1.04 -8.43
CA ARG A 186 -20.31 -1.44 -9.04
C ARG A 186 -20.40 -2.94 -9.24
N ARG A 187 -19.34 -3.62 -9.71
CA ARG A 187 -19.34 -5.06 -10.03
C ARG A 187 -19.26 -5.95 -8.80
N CYS A 188 -18.43 -5.58 -7.82
CA CYS A 188 -18.09 -6.48 -6.72
C CYS A 188 -17.91 -5.79 -5.35
N GLY A 189 -18.38 -4.55 -5.18
CA GLY A 189 -18.23 -3.82 -3.92
C GLY A 189 -18.97 -4.42 -2.71
N ASP A 190 -19.86 -5.39 -2.91
CA ASP A 190 -20.49 -6.19 -1.85
C ASP A 190 -19.64 -7.39 -1.40
N ARG A 191 -18.67 -7.81 -2.22
CA ARG A 191 -17.79 -8.99 -2.02
C ARG A 191 -16.33 -8.62 -1.81
N LEU A 192 -15.90 -7.49 -2.37
CA LEU A 192 -14.51 -7.06 -2.47
C LEU A 192 -14.33 -5.65 -1.94
N GLY A 193 -13.49 -5.48 -0.90
CA GLY A 193 -13.09 -4.14 -0.44
C GLY A 193 -12.11 -3.50 -1.43
N VAL A 194 -12.50 -2.37 -2.03
CA VAL A 194 -11.65 -1.63 -2.98
C VAL A 194 -10.83 -0.59 -2.23
N PHE A 195 -9.50 -0.71 -2.32
CA PHE A 195 -8.53 0.27 -1.82
C PHE A 195 -7.98 1.09 -2.97
N CYS A 196 -7.93 2.40 -2.81
CA CYS A 196 -7.17 3.27 -3.67
C CYS A 196 -5.67 2.97 -3.52
N GLY A 197 -4.97 2.83 -4.62
CA GLY A 197 -3.53 2.56 -4.64
C GLY A 197 -2.72 3.64 -5.35
N CYS A 198 -3.39 4.65 -5.93
CA CYS A 198 -2.78 5.84 -6.54
C CYS A 198 -3.07 7.05 -5.66
N ASP A 199 -2.04 7.72 -5.19
CA ASP A 199 -2.15 8.75 -4.16
C ASP A 199 -2.96 9.97 -4.65
N THR A 200 -2.86 10.34 -5.92
CA THR A 200 -3.47 11.55 -6.51
C THR A 200 -4.98 11.47 -6.75
N ILE A 201 -5.60 10.28 -6.65
CA ILE A 201 -7.06 10.11 -6.82
C ILE A 201 -7.74 9.58 -5.55
N SER A 202 -7.07 9.72 -4.40
CA SER A 202 -7.54 9.11 -3.15
C SER A 202 -8.84 9.74 -2.63
N LEU A 203 -9.00 11.07 -2.73
CA LEU A 203 -10.23 11.74 -2.29
C LEU A 203 -11.44 11.30 -3.11
N GLU A 204 -11.33 11.31 -4.42
CA GLU A 204 -12.39 10.87 -5.34
C GLU A 204 -12.76 9.42 -5.10
N SER A 205 -11.75 8.56 -4.86
CA SER A 205 -11.95 7.16 -4.54
C SER A 205 -12.78 6.98 -3.26
N PHE A 206 -12.53 7.78 -2.24
CA PHE A 206 -13.34 7.78 -1.00
C PHE A 206 -14.77 8.23 -1.23
N VAL A 207 -14.96 9.27 -2.04
CA VAL A 207 -16.29 9.82 -2.35
C VAL A 207 -17.17 8.78 -3.06
N VAL A 208 -16.60 7.96 -3.96
CA VAL A 208 -17.35 6.90 -4.66
C VAL A 208 -17.48 5.61 -3.84
N GLY A 209 -16.80 5.48 -2.69
CA GLY A 209 -16.99 4.36 -1.77
C GLY A 209 -15.82 3.39 -1.60
N ALA A 210 -14.60 3.77 -2.00
CA ALA A 210 -13.41 2.99 -1.65
C ALA A 210 -13.30 2.86 -0.13
N VAL A 211 -13.03 1.64 0.36
CA VAL A 211 -12.98 1.34 1.80
C VAL A 211 -11.69 1.82 2.46
N GLY A 212 -10.67 2.14 1.67
CA GLY A 212 -9.39 2.58 2.19
C GLY A 212 -8.41 3.02 1.10
N TRP A 213 -7.20 3.30 1.55
CA TRP A 213 -6.08 3.74 0.73
C TRP A 213 -4.79 3.06 1.18
N VAL A 214 -4.05 2.44 0.25
CA VAL A 214 -2.73 1.88 0.50
C VAL A 214 -1.70 2.72 -0.23
N GLY A 215 -1.07 3.67 0.45
CA GLY A 215 -0.14 4.64 -0.14
C GLY A 215 1.26 4.58 0.45
N GLY A 216 2.26 4.96 -0.34
CA GLY A 216 3.63 5.10 0.14
C GLY A 216 3.88 6.45 0.80
N VAL A 217 3.20 7.52 0.37
CA VAL A 217 3.33 8.86 0.97
C VAL A 217 2.78 8.90 2.41
N VAL A 218 2.00 7.89 2.82
CA VAL A 218 1.61 7.65 4.23
C VAL A 218 2.84 7.55 5.16
N ASN A 219 3.98 7.04 4.67
CA ASN A 219 5.23 7.03 5.45
C ASN A 219 5.73 8.45 5.80
N VAL A 220 5.40 9.43 4.96
CA VAL A 220 5.86 10.83 5.06
C VAL A 220 4.87 11.68 5.85
N LEU A 221 3.59 11.63 5.49
CA LEU A 221 2.51 12.48 6.01
C LEU A 221 1.37 11.62 6.62
N PRO A 222 1.65 10.74 7.60
CA PRO A 222 0.64 9.81 8.14
C PRO A 222 -0.57 10.51 8.74
N ALA A 223 -0.38 11.58 9.52
CA ALA A 223 -1.49 12.28 10.17
C ALA A 223 -2.42 12.97 9.15
N SER A 224 -1.85 13.54 8.07
CA SER A 224 -2.65 14.15 7.00
C SER A 224 -3.48 13.12 6.24
N HIS A 225 -2.92 11.92 5.97
CA HIS A 225 -3.64 10.83 5.31
C HIS A 225 -4.79 10.31 6.17
N VAL A 226 -4.55 10.06 7.45
CA VAL A 226 -5.57 9.65 8.43
C VAL A 226 -6.67 10.72 8.53
N LYS A 227 -6.28 11.99 8.61
CA LYS A 227 -7.22 13.10 8.66
C LYS A 227 -8.08 13.22 7.42
N LEU A 228 -7.50 13.01 6.23
CA LEU A 228 -8.24 13.00 4.96
C LEU A 228 -9.30 11.90 4.95
N TYR A 229 -8.93 10.67 5.36
CA TYR A 229 -9.88 9.58 5.49
C TYR A 229 -11.00 9.91 6.47
N GLN A 230 -10.68 10.42 7.65
CA GLN A 230 -11.67 10.83 8.66
C GLN A 230 -12.65 11.88 8.13
N LEU A 231 -12.14 12.88 7.39
CA LEU A 231 -12.99 13.92 6.82
C LEU A 231 -13.88 13.38 5.70
N ALA A 232 -13.31 12.62 4.77
CA ALA A 232 -14.03 12.16 3.59
C ALA A 232 -15.00 11.00 3.88
N VAL A 233 -14.59 10.03 4.71
CA VAL A 233 -15.34 8.77 4.91
C VAL A 233 -16.18 8.80 6.18
N GLU A 234 -15.57 9.16 7.32
CA GLU A 234 -16.24 9.09 8.62
C GLU A 234 -17.19 10.29 8.84
N LYS A 235 -16.69 11.51 8.56
CA LYS A 235 -17.44 12.76 8.79
C LYS A 235 -18.24 13.22 7.58
N LYS A 236 -17.85 12.78 6.36
CA LYS A 236 -18.42 13.23 5.07
C LYS A 236 -18.35 14.75 4.89
N ASP A 237 -17.32 15.38 5.48
CA ASP A 237 -17.00 16.78 5.32
C ASP A 237 -16.11 16.96 4.09
N TYR A 238 -16.74 16.93 2.92
CA TYR A 238 -16.03 17.02 1.64
C TYR A 238 -15.38 18.38 1.39
N VAL A 239 -15.87 19.45 2.04
CA VAL A 239 -15.28 20.80 1.92
C VAL A 239 -13.92 20.81 2.61
N ALA A 240 -13.86 20.34 3.86
CA ALA A 240 -12.62 20.26 4.61
C ALA A 240 -11.67 19.20 4.01
N ALA A 241 -12.21 18.07 3.55
CA ALA A 241 -11.44 17.00 2.89
C ALA A 241 -10.74 17.53 1.63
N ARG A 242 -11.48 18.24 0.76
CA ARG A 242 -10.93 18.86 -0.47
C ARG A 242 -9.83 19.87 -0.17
N LYS A 243 -10.02 20.72 0.85
CA LYS A 243 -9.00 21.68 1.26
C LYS A 243 -7.71 20.98 1.65
N LEU A 244 -7.79 19.97 2.54
CA LEU A 244 -6.64 19.20 2.97
C LEU A 244 -5.99 18.46 1.81
N PHE A 245 -6.79 17.85 0.93
CA PHE A 245 -6.29 17.12 -0.24
C PHE A 245 -5.47 18.02 -1.17
N PHE A 246 -5.96 19.25 -1.46
CA PHE A 246 -5.23 20.21 -2.28
C PHE A 246 -3.94 20.71 -1.61
N GLU A 247 -3.87 20.75 -0.28
CA GLU A 247 -2.62 21.04 0.44
C GLU A 247 -1.61 19.87 0.32
N MET A 248 -2.09 18.61 0.23
CA MET A 248 -1.26 17.43 0.06
C MET A 248 -0.85 17.19 -1.40
N LEU A 249 -1.70 17.60 -2.35
CA LEU A 249 -1.63 17.21 -3.77
C LEU A 249 -0.25 17.48 -4.42
N PRO A 250 0.42 18.63 -4.22
CA PRO A 250 1.76 18.84 -4.80
C PRO A 250 2.80 17.80 -4.38
N THR A 251 2.69 17.28 -3.15
CA THR A 251 3.56 16.19 -2.68
C THR A 251 3.17 14.86 -3.32
N LEU A 252 1.88 14.57 -3.43
CA LEU A 252 1.35 13.33 -4.03
C LEU A 252 1.73 13.25 -5.52
N GLU A 253 1.52 14.33 -6.28
CA GLU A 253 1.88 14.42 -7.71
C GLU A 253 3.38 14.23 -7.93
N LEU A 254 4.22 14.96 -7.19
CA LEU A 254 5.67 14.82 -7.31
C LEU A 254 6.14 13.38 -7.05
N MET A 255 5.51 12.66 -6.13
CA MET A 255 5.82 11.26 -5.83
C MET A 255 5.38 10.32 -6.95
N GLU A 256 4.14 10.47 -7.46
CA GLU A 256 3.58 9.59 -8.50
C GLU A 256 4.24 9.83 -9.86
N ASP A 257 4.37 11.09 -10.28
CA ASP A 257 4.80 11.45 -11.64
C ASP A 257 6.32 11.53 -11.79
N GLY A 258 7.04 11.63 -10.67
CA GLY A 258 8.51 11.78 -10.67
C GLY A 258 9.29 10.54 -11.11
N GLY A 259 8.65 9.40 -11.35
CA GLY A 259 9.29 8.15 -11.81
C GLY A 259 10.22 7.48 -10.79
N LYS A 260 10.38 8.08 -9.61
CA LYS A 260 11.30 7.66 -8.53
C LYS A 260 10.60 7.49 -7.18
N TYR A 261 9.41 6.91 -7.18
CA TYR A 261 8.52 6.85 -6.03
C TYR A 261 9.21 6.41 -4.72
N THR A 262 9.88 5.26 -4.70
CA THR A 262 10.55 4.75 -3.50
C THR A 262 11.68 5.67 -3.03
N GLN A 263 12.47 6.20 -3.96
CA GLN A 263 13.57 7.13 -3.67
C GLN A 263 13.03 8.42 -3.04
N PHE A 264 11.94 8.96 -3.60
CA PHE A 264 11.31 10.19 -3.13
C PHE A 264 10.65 9.99 -1.76
N VAL A 265 9.94 8.89 -1.54
CA VAL A 265 9.36 8.58 -0.23
C VAL A 265 10.46 8.51 0.85
N LYS A 266 11.57 7.82 0.59
CA LYS A 266 12.69 7.75 1.56
C LYS A 266 13.35 9.11 1.80
N ALA A 267 13.58 9.89 0.75
CA ALA A 267 14.13 11.24 0.86
C ALA A 267 13.19 12.18 1.65
N ALA A 268 11.89 12.11 1.37
CA ALA A 268 10.90 12.89 2.09
C ALA A 268 10.78 12.49 3.56
N CYS A 269 10.84 11.19 3.89
CA CYS A 269 10.94 10.74 5.29
C CYS A 269 12.12 11.40 6.01
N LYS A 270 13.29 11.46 5.35
CA LYS A 270 14.47 12.13 5.90
C LYS A 270 14.24 13.63 6.10
N LEU A 271 13.62 14.32 5.13
CA LEU A 271 13.26 15.73 5.23
C LEU A 271 12.29 16.00 6.38
N MET A 272 11.46 15.04 6.73
CA MET A 272 10.52 15.08 7.86
C MET A 272 11.17 14.63 9.20
N GLY A 273 12.49 14.54 9.27
CA GLY A 273 13.22 14.13 10.50
C GLY A 273 13.28 12.62 10.75
N HIS A 274 12.81 11.80 9.80
CA HIS A 274 12.76 10.34 9.92
C HIS A 274 13.65 9.67 8.86
N ASP A 275 14.98 9.70 9.06
CA ASP A 275 15.93 9.12 8.12
C ASP A 275 15.84 7.58 8.10
N VAL A 276 15.27 7.04 7.04
CA VAL A 276 15.12 5.60 6.77
C VAL A 276 16.22 5.05 5.85
N GLY A 277 17.26 5.82 5.61
CA GLY A 277 18.37 5.46 4.73
C GLY A 277 18.04 5.58 3.25
N ALA A 278 19.04 5.33 2.41
CA ALA A 278 18.87 5.30 0.96
C ALA A 278 18.16 4.00 0.51
N PRO A 279 17.57 3.98 -0.70
CA PRO A 279 17.09 2.72 -1.27
C PRO A 279 18.28 1.79 -1.57
N ARG A 280 17.99 0.49 -1.61
CA ARG A 280 19.01 -0.50 -2.01
C ARG A 280 19.34 -0.37 -3.51
N ARG A 281 20.60 -0.53 -3.85
CA ARG A 281 21.00 -0.56 -5.28
C ARG A 281 20.22 -1.65 -6.05
N PRO A 282 19.88 -1.45 -7.34
CA PRO A 282 20.40 -0.40 -8.25
C PRO A 282 19.78 0.99 -8.11
N LEU A 283 18.74 1.16 -7.23
CA LEU A 283 18.14 2.48 -7.04
C LEU A 283 19.14 3.42 -6.34
N ALA A 284 19.26 4.64 -6.88
CA ALA A 284 20.04 5.70 -6.28
C ALA A 284 19.18 6.57 -5.35
N ALA A 285 19.79 7.20 -4.35
CA ALA A 285 19.13 8.22 -3.55
C ALA A 285 18.67 9.41 -4.42
N ALA A 286 17.66 10.13 -3.95
CA ALA A 286 17.25 11.39 -4.59
C ALA A 286 18.41 12.40 -4.57
N THR A 287 18.56 13.15 -5.64
CA THR A 287 19.57 14.21 -5.82
C THR A 287 19.25 15.43 -4.94
N THR A 288 20.21 16.32 -4.77
CA THR A 288 20.00 17.58 -4.02
C THR A 288 18.88 18.43 -4.64
N GLY A 289 18.81 18.49 -5.99
CA GLY A 289 17.75 19.21 -6.69
C GLY A 289 16.37 18.62 -6.43
N GLU A 290 16.25 17.28 -6.51
CA GLU A 290 15.01 16.55 -6.20
C GLU A 290 14.60 16.72 -4.73
N CYS A 291 15.56 16.70 -3.80
CA CYS A 291 15.28 16.98 -2.38
C CYS A 291 14.79 18.43 -2.17
N SER A 292 15.25 19.39 -2.96
CA SER A 292 14.75 20.76 -2.90
C SER A 292 13.30 20.85 -3.40
N GLN A 293 12.96 20.18 -4.49
CA GLN A 293 11.57 20.07 -4.99
C GLN A 293 10.64 19.43 -3.96
N LEU A 294 11.08 18.31 -3.35
CA LEU A 294 10.33 17.64 -2.27
C LEU A 294 10.08 18.57 -1.08
N ARG A 295 11.08 19.35 -0.68
CA ARG A 295 10.94 20.31 0.44
C ARG A 295 9.90 21.38 0.13
N GLU A 296 9.89 21.93 -1.09
CA GLU A 296 8.89 22.92 -1.48
C GLU A 296 7.47 22.34 -1.55
N ALA A 297 7.32 21.12 -2.08
CA ALA A 297 6.03 20.43 -2.10
C ALA A 297 5.52 20.15 -0.67
N LEU A 298 6.38 19.65 0.23
CA LEU A 298 6.02 19.37 1.62
C LEU A 298 5.55 20.62 2.38
N LYS A 299 6.10 21.80 2.10
CA LYS A 299 5.66 23.06 2.74
C LYS A 299 4.20 23.42 2.46
N GLN A 300 3.59 22.89 1.40
CA GLN A 300 2.18 23.16 1.09
C GLN A 300 1.24 22.50 2.11
N CYS A 301 1.62 21.37 2.69
CA CYS A 301 0.85 20.69 3.71
C CYS A 301 1.22 21.16 5.12
N ALA A 302 0.22 21.34 6.00
CA ALA A 302 0.43 21.77 7.38
C ALA A 302 1.33 20.82 8.18
N GLU A 303 1.24 19.50 7.94
CA GLU A 303 2.10 18.49 8.55
C GLU A 303 3.56 18.65 8.07
N GLY A 304 3.77 18.89 6.77
CA GLY A 304 5.09 19.10 6.19
C GLY A 304 5.79 20.38 6.65
N ARG A 305 5.02 21.43 7.04
CA ARG A 305 5.57 22.68 7.59
C ARG A 305 6.14 22.56 9.01
N ARG A 306 5.86 21.45 9.71
CA ARG A 306 6.31 21.22 11.10
C ARG A 306 7.65 20.47 11.18
N ALA A 307 8.16 20.02 10.04
CA ALA A 307 9.49 19.40 9.90
C ALA A 307 10.54 20.47 9.56
#